data_e95e307114ee6354b47d4acab3b5dd9a
#
_entry.id   e95e307114ee6354b47d4acab3b5dd9a
#
_cell.length_a   1.000
_cell.length_b   1.000
_cell.length_c   1.000
_cell.angle_alpha   90.00
_cell.angle_beta   90.00
_cell.angle_gamma   90.00
#
_symmetry.space_group_name_H-M   'P 1'
#
loop_
_entity.id
_entity.type
_entity.pdbx_description
1 polymer ?
#
loop_
_entity_poly.entity_id
_entity_poly.type
_entity_poly.pdbx_seq_one_letter_code
_entity_poly.pdbx_strand_id
1 'polypeptide(L)'
;EHRHAKPKEIYESIEGVTVDFPLMWKPLAYLGYQNVVEEWGIKPPRLYSYGFPHNNCGGRCVRQGASEWIRLLKHFPERFHAVKEWEKNNQIPNSPRESRTILKQSIDGESVPLSLVDLEKQNESTQIDMFTYQGDEYGCFCEY
;
A
#
# COMPACT_ATOMS: atom_id res chain seq x y z
N GLU A 1 22.06 -1.97 4.09
CA GLU A 1 23.29 -1.44 3.49
C GLU A 1 23.39 -1.69 1.98
N HIS A 2 23.11 -2.88 1.48
CA HIS A 2 23.24 -3.18 0.03
C HIS A 2 22.31 -2.37 -0.90
N ARG A 3 21.12 -1.99 -0.47
CA ARG A 3 20.16 -1.23 -1.30
C ARG A 3 20.62 0.20 -1.61
N HIS A 4 21.46 0.76 -0.79
CA HIS A 4 21.91 2.16 -0.91
C HIS A 4 23.28 2.29 -1.61
N ALA A 5 24.07 1.21 -1.66
CA ALA A 5 25.41 1.23 -2.24
C ALA A 5 25.36 1.58 -3.73
N LYS A 6 24.50 0.94 -4.49
CA LYS A 6 24.42 1.12 -5.95
C LYS A 6 23.92 2.50 -6.38
N PRO A 7 22.83 3.06 -5.80
CA PRO A 7 22.46 4.46 -6.04
C PRO A 7 23.56 5.44 -5.64
N LYS A 8 24.23 5.22 -4.51
CA LYS A 8 25.30 6.07 -4.06
C LYS A 8 26.44 6.12 -5.08
N GLU A 9 26.93 4.98 -5.54
CA GLU A 9 27.99 4.87 -6.54
C GLU A 9 27.64 5.61 -7.84
N ILE A 10 26.39 5.44 -8.33
CA ILE A 10 25.90 6.10 -9.55
C ILE A 10 25.90 7.63 -9.40
N TYR A 11 25.37 8.15 -8.31
CA TYR A 11 25.25 9.60 -8.14
C TYR A 11 26.57 10.27 -7.75
N GLU A 12 27.43 9.62 -6.98
CA GLU A 12 28.75 10.13 -6.64
C GLU A 12 29.74 10.09 -7.82
N SER A 13 29.42 9.38 -8.90
CA SER A 13 30.20 9.49 -10.16
C SER A 13 30.03 10.83 -10.88
N ILE A 14 29.02 11.62 -10.48
CA ILE A 14 28.79 12.97 -11.00
C ILE A 14 29.66 13.95 -10.22
N GLU A 15 30.50 14.73 -10.91
CA GLU A 15 31.38 15.70 -10.26
C GLU A 15 30.61 16.70 -9.39
N GLY A 16 31.06 16.86 -8.14
CA GLY A 16 30.46 17.78 -7.18
C GLY A 16 29.21 17.27 -6.49
N VAL A 17 28.78 16.02 -6.73
CA VAL A 17 27.65 15.41 -6.05
C VAL A 17 28.14 14.53 -4.88
N THR A 18 27.58 14.77 -3.68
CA THR A 18 27.75 13.91 -2.51
C THR A 18 26.41 13.32 -2.12
N VAL A 19 26.34 12.01 -1.93
CA VAL A 19 25.10 11.30 -1.56
C VAL A 19 25.10 10.99 -0.08
N ASP A 20 24.06 11.42 0.62
CA ASP A 20 23.82 11.09 2.01
C ASP A 20 22.42 10.48 2.21
N PHE A 21 22.27 9.66 3.23
CA PHE A 21 21.02 8.98 3.60
C PHE A 21 20.62 9.36 5.03
N PRO A 22 20.04 10.55 5.24
CA PRO A 22 19.74 11.05 6.59
C PRO A 22 18.86 10.11 7.42
N LEU A 23 17.97 9.36 6.79
CA LEU A 23 17.11 8.38 7.48
C LEU A 23 17.87 7.16 8.01
N MET A 24 19.12 6.97 7.60
CA MET A 24 20.00 5.93 8.13
C MET A 24 20.84 6.38 9.32
N TRP A 25 20.77 7.63 9.71
CA TRP A 25 21.45 8.11 10.90
C TRP A 25 20.91 7.40 12.14
N LYS A 26 21.81 6.95 13.00
CA LYS A 26 21.49 6.04 14.10
C LYS A 26 20.25 6.39 14.94
N PRO A 27 19.97 7.63 15.33
CA PRO A 27 18.78 7.95 16.10
C PRO A 27 17.47 7.63 15.38
N LEU A 28 17.39 7.96 14.08
CA LEU A 28 16.18 7.74 13.27
C LEU A 28 15.97 6.26 12.98
N ALA A 29 17.04 5.50 12.74
CA ALA A 29 16.97 4.07 12.45
C ALA A 29 16.48 3.24 13.65
N TYR A 30 16.82 3.64 14.89
CA TYR A 30 16.46 2.90 16.10
C TYR A 30 15.12 3.29 16.70
N LEU A 31 14.72 4.56 16.59
CA LEU A 31 13.50 5.06 17.23
C LEU A 31 12.24 4.83 16.40
N GLY A 32 12.37 4.57 15.10
CA GLY A 32 11.27 4.60 14.17
C GLY A 32 10.74 6.03 13.95
N TYR A 33 10.40 6.39 12.72
CA TYR A 33 10.06 7.79 12.40
C TYR A 33 8.75 8.27 13.07
N GLN A 34 7.84 7.38 13.44
CA GLN A 34 6.63 7.79 14.14
C GLN A 34 6.96 8.36 15.51
N ASN A 35 7.81 7.69 16.29
CA ASN A 35 8.26 8.16 17.60
C ASN A 35 9.04 9.46 17.50
N VAL A 36 9.91 9.59 16.50
CA VAL A 36 10.69 10.81 16.28
C VAL A 36 9.80 12.02 15.96
N VAL A 37 8.80 11.86 15.09
CA VAL A 37 7.91 12.98 14.77
C VAL A 37 7.01 13.36 15.93
N GLU A 38 6.63 12.40 16.80
CA GLU A 38 5.88 12.65 18.02
C GLU A 38 6.72 13.42 19.05
N GLU A 39 8.01 13.06 19.23
CA GLU A 39 8.95 13.81 20.07
C GLU A 39 9.11 15.26 19.60
N TRP A 40 9.01 15.51 18.31
CA TRP A 40 9.03 16.85 17.71
C TRP A 40 7.69 17.58 17.82
N GLY A 41 6.69 17.00 18.49
CA GLY A 41 5.35 17.56 18.62
C GLY A 41 4.53 17.54 17.32
N ILE A 42 4.95 16.75 16.33
CA ILE A 42 4.26 16.59 15.06
C ILE A 42 3.32 15.40 15.16
N LYS A 43 2.05 15.62 14.87
CA LYS A 43 1.07 14.52 14.86
C LYS A 43 1.32 13.60 13.66
N PRO A 44 1.43 12.28 13.89
CA PRO A 44 1.53 11.32 12.79
C PRO A 44 0.35 11.43 11.83
N PRO A 45 0.54 11.09 10.56
CA PRO A 45 -0.56 11.07 9.61
C PRO A 45 -1.69 10.15 10.05
N ARG A 46 -2.93 10.65 9.91
CA ARG A 46 -4.13 10.06 10.49
C ARG A 46 -4.40 8.61 10.09
N LEU A 47 -3.99 8.17 8.89
CA LEU A 47 -4.26 6.80 8.45
C LEU A 47 -3.53 5.75 9.30
N TYR A 48 -2.38 6.07 9.89
CA TYR A 48 -1.68 5.15 10.79
C TYR A 48 -2.51 4.79 12.03
N SER A 49 -3.30 5.73 12.58
CA SER A 49 -4.17 5.44 13.71
C SER A 49 -5.34 4.50 13.36
N TYR A 50 -5.63 4.33 12.09
CA TYR A 50 -6.59 3.35 11.58
C TYR A 50 -5.91 2.04 11.12
N GLY A 51 -4.62 1.87 11.41
CA GLY A 51 -3.85 0.67 11.11
C GLY A 51 -3.40 0.53 9.65
N PHE A 52 -3.47 1.59 8.83
CA PHE A 52 -2.88 1.53 7.49
C PHE A 52 -1.35 1.53 7.58
N PRO A 53 -0.65 0.69 6.79
CA PRO A 53 0.80 0.65 6.78
C PRO A 53 1.41 1.92 6.15
N HIS A 54 0.62 2.61 5.30
CA HIS A 54 1.06 3.81 4.59
C HIS A 54 -0.02 4.89 4.59
N ASN A 55 0.40 6.16 4.64
CA ASN A 55 -0.52 7.30 4.54
C ASN A 55 -0.66 7.84 3.10
N ASN A 56 0.11 7.32 2.16
CA ASN A 56 0.10 7.74 0.77
C ASN A 56 -1.25 7.44 0.11
N CYS A 57 -1.60 8.19 -0.92
CA CYS A 57 -2.84 8.01 -1.69
C CYS A 57 -4.14 8.09 -0.85
N GLY A 58 -4.11 8.55 0.40
CA GLY A 58 -5.29 8.64 1.26
C GLY A 58 -5.98 7.30 1.54
N GLY A 59 -5.22 6.20 1.58
CA GLY A 59 -5.73 4.83 1.74
C GLY A 59 -6.26 4.20 0.45
N ARG A 60 -6.04 4.82 -0.72
CA ARG A 60 -6.52 4.34 -2.03
C ARG A 60 -5.37 3.88 -2.94
N CYS A 61 -4.32 3.32 -2.37
CA CYS A 61 -3.19 2.84 -3.14
C CYS A 61 -3.61 1.63 -3.98
N VAL A 62 -3.44 1.70 -5.30
CA VAL A 62 -3.75 0.58 -6.22
C VAL A 62 -2.81 -0.62 -6.06
N ARG A 63 -1.72 -0.46 -5.30
CA ARG A 63 -0.75 -1.51 -5.01
C ARG A 63 -0.96 -2.17 -3.64
N GLN A 64 -1.96 -1.72 -2.88
CA GLN A 64 -2.28 -2.32 -1.58
C GLN A 64 -3.05 -3.62 -1.73
N GLY A 65 -2.96 -4.49 -0.73
CA GLY A 65 -3.65 -5.77 -0.71
C GLY A 65 -5.15 -5.65 -0.35
N ALA A 66 -5.85 -6.77 -0.39
CA ALA A 66 -7.28 -6.84 -0.09
C ALA A 66 -7.61 -6.38 1.34
N SER A 67 -6.75 -6.68 2.32
CA SER A 67 -6.93 -6.29 3.72
C SER A 67 -6.98 -4.77 3.91
N GLU A 68 -6.15 -4.02 3.19
CA GLU A 68 -6.15 -2.55 3.24
C GLU A 68 -7.40 -1.97 2.56
N TRP A 69 -7.90 -2.61 1.50
CA TRP A 69 -9.16 -2.21 0.87
C TRP A 69 -10.37 -2.48 1.77
N ILE A 70 -10.40 -3.61 2.50
CA ILE A 70 -11.42 -3.90 3.51
C ILE A 70 -11.32 -2.88 4.67
N ARG A 71 -10.11 -2.54 5.10
CA ARG A 71 -9.88 -1.49 6.11
C ARG A 71 -10.39 -0.13 5.62
N LEU A 72 -10.16 0.19 4.33
CA LEU A 72 -10.69 1.41 3.73
C LEU A 72 -12.22 1.42 3.73
N LEU A 73 -12.85 0.31 3.34
CA LEU A 73 -14.31 0.15 3.39
C LEU A 73 -14.85 0.37 4.81
N LYS A 74 -14.20 -0.19 5.82
CA LYS A 74 -14.61 -0.08 7.23
C LYS A 74 -14.52 1.36 7.77
N HIS A 75 -13.43 2.06 7.49
CA HIS A 75 -13.15 3.36 8.12
C HIS A 75 -13.48 4.56 7.23
N PHE A 76 -13.51 4.38 5.93
CA PHE A 76 -13.74 5.43 4.93
C PHE A 76 -14.57 4.91 3.76
N PRO A 77 -15.83 4.46 4.00
CA PRO A 77 -16.65 3.81 2.96
C PRO A 77 -16.83 4.67 1.71
N GLU A 78 -16.98 5.99 1.87
CA GLU A 78 -17.12 6.91 0.74
C GLU A 78 -15.91 6.86 -0.21
N ARG A 79 -14.70 6.74 0.36
CA ARG A 79 -13.47 6.64 -0.44
C ARG A 79 -13.38 5.30 -1.16
N PHE A 80 -13.79 4.23 -0.50
CA PHE A 80 -13.85 2.90 -1.11
C PHE A 80 -14.85 2.89 -2.27
N HIS A 81 -16.06 3.37 -2.05
CA HIS A 81 -17.10 3.38 -3.08
C HIS A 81 -16.72 4.26 -4.28
N ALA A 82 -16.06 5.39 -4.07
CA ALA A 82 -15.57 6.22 -5.16
C ALA A 82 -14.56 5.47 -6.06
N VAL A 83 -13.67 4.68 -5.48
CA VAL A 83 -12.71 3.87 -6.26
C VAL A 83 -13.40 2.67 -6.90
N LYS A 84 -14.32 2.03 -6.21
CA LYS A 84 -15.14 0.94 -6.76
C LYS A 84 -15.91 1.38 -8.01
N GLU A 85 -16.53 2.54 -7.98
CA GLU A 85 -17.23 3.10 -9.16
C GLU A 85 -16.22 3.48 -10.25
N TRP A 86 -15.07 4.03 -9.90
CA TRP A 86 -14.00 4.30 -10.86
C TRP A 86 -13.52 3.02 -11.54
N GLU A 87 -13.25 1.96 -10.79
CA GLU A 87 -12.84 0.64 -11.33
C GLU A 87 -13.89 0.11 -12.32
N LYS A 88 -15.17 0.14 -11.94
CA LYS A 88 -16.28 -0.30 -12.77
C LYS A 88 -16.39 0.49 -14.08
N ASN A 89 -16.23 1.81 -14.02
CA ASN A 89 -16.41 2.69 -15.18
C ASN A 89 -15.18 2.74 -16.10
N ASN A 90 -14.01 2.30 -15.64
CA ASN A 90 -12.78 2.30 -16.41
C ASN A 90 -12.38 0.92 -16.97
N GLN A 91 -13.34 0.03 -17.14
CA GLN A 91 -13.16 -1.21 -17.91
C GLN A 91 -12.95 -0.85 -19.38
N ILE A 92 -11.89 -1.38 -19.99
CA ILE A 92 -11.63 -1.18 -21.44
C ILE A 92 -12.22 -2.36 -22.19
N PRO A 93 -13.28 -2.14 -22.99
CA PRO A 93 -13.85 -3.20 -23.83
C PRO A 93 -12.79 -3.76 -24.79
N ASN A 94 -12.82 -5.06 -25.03
CA ASN A 94 -11.93 -5.76 -25.98
C ASN A 94 -10.42 -5.63 -25.68
N SER A 95 -10.03 -5.32 -24.45
CA SER A 95 -8.65 -5.45 -24.02
C SER A 95 -8.31 -6.94 -23.91
N PRO A 96 -7.12 -7.40 -24.36
CA PRO A 96 -6.65 -8.76 -24.09
C PRO A 96 -6.47 -9.06 -22.59
N ARG A 97 -6.60 -8.06 -21.75
CA ARG A 97 -6.78 -8.15 -20.29
C ARG A 97 -8.26 -7.90 -20.00
N GLU A 98 -9.08 -8.93 -20.10
CA GLU A 98 -10.55 -8.88 -20.03
C GLU A 98 -11.13 -8.28 -18.75
N SER A 99 -10.35 -8.13 -17.70
CA SER A 99 -10.74 -7.36 -16.52
C SER A 99 -9.56 -6.58 -15.96
N ARG A 100 -9.64 -5.27 -16.01
CA ARG A 100 -8.70 -4.39 -15.28
C ARG A 100 -9.19 -4.21 -13.86
N THR A 101 -8.95 -5.21 -13.04
CA THR A 101 -9.19 -5.11 -11.61
C THR A 101 -7.96 -4.54 -10.91
N ILE A 102 -8.20 -3.81 -9.83
CA ILE A 102 -7.13 -3.30 -8.96
C ILE A 102 -6.44 -4.46 -8.26
N LEU A 103 -7.23 -5.46 -7.85
CA LEU A 103 -6.75 -6.60 -7.09
C LEU A 103 -6.68 -7.87 -7.94
N LYS A 104 -5.91 -8.80 -7.41
CA LYS A 104 -5.87 -10.20 -7.83
C LYS A 104 -5.91 -11.09 -6.59
N GLN A 105 -6.46 -12.28 -6.74
CA GLN A 105 -6.45 -13.31 -5.72
C GLN A 105 -5.84 -14.59 -6.30
N SER A 106 -5.28 -15.44 -5.45
CA SER A 106 -4.84 -16.76 -5.86
C SER A 106 -5.95 -17.77 -5.60
N ILE A 107 -6.34 -18.53 -6.63
CA ILE A 107 -7.28 -19.64 -6.53
C ILE A 107 -6.58 -20.84 -7.16
N ASP A 108 -6.38 -21.90 -6.39
CA ASP A 108 -5.68 -23.14 -6.82
C ASP A 108 -4.30 -22.91 -7.46
N GLY A 109 -3.59 -21.87 -6.98
CA GLY A 109 -2.28 -21.48 -7.49
C GLY A 109 -2.30 -20.58 -8.73
N GLU A 110 -3.48 -20.27 -9.27
CA GLU A 110 -3.65 -19.35 -10.37
C GLU A 110 -4.02 -17.94 -9.91
N SER A 111 -3.44 -16.93 -10.55
CA SER A 111 -3.74 -15.52 -10.25
C SER A 111 -4.99 -15.08 -11.01
N VAL A 112 -6.09 -14.88 -10.28
CA VAL A 112 -7.39 -14.51 -10.82
C VAL A 112 -7.70 -13.04 -10.48
N PRO A 113 -8.25 -12.24 -11.42
CA PRO A 113 -8.71 -10.89 -11.13
C PRO A 113 -9.74 -10.86 -10.00
N LEU A 114 -9.65 -9.86 -9.11
CA LEU A 114 -10.60 -9.61 -8.05
C LEU A 114 -11.05 -8.15 -8.11
N SER A 115 -12.32 -7.89 -8.41
CA SER A 115 -12.85 -6.54 -8.40
C SER A 115 -13.17 -6.06 -6.98
N LEU A 116 -13.20 -4.75 -6.77
CA LEU A 116 -13.63 -4.18 -5.49
C LEU A 116 -15.10 -4.50 -5.18
N VAL A 117 -15.93 -4.72 -6.21
CA VAL A 117 -17.32 -5.19 -6.06
C VAL A 117 -17.34 -6.60 -5.47
N ASP A 118 -16.52 -7.51 -6.00
CA ASP A 118 -16.47 -8.89 -5.53
C ASP A 118 -15.81 -9.00 -4.15
N LEU A 119 -14.79 -8.18 -3.89
CA LEU A 119 -14.19 -8.09 -2.57
C LEU A 119 -15.21 -7.65 -1.51
N GLU A 120 -16.03 -6.65 -1.80
CA GLU A 120 -17.09 -6.19 -0.89
C GLU A 120 -18.09 -7.31 -0.59
N LYS A 121 -18.58 -8.02 -1.62
CA LYS A 121 -19.47 -9.17 -1.46
C LYS A 121 -18.84 -10.30 -0.65
N GLN A 122 -17.58 -10.63 -0.92
CA GLN A 122 -16.85 -11.64 -0.14
C GLN A 122 -16.74 -11.24 1.33
N ASN A 123 -16.47 -9.96 1.61
CA ASN A 123 -16.40 -9.45 2.98
C ASN A 123 -17.76 -9.52 3.70
N GLU A 124 -18.87 -9.25 3.01
CA GLU A 124 -20.21 -9.35 3.56
C GLU A 124 -20.61 -10.82 3.85
N SER A 125 -20.23 -11.76 2.95
CA SER A 125 -20.61 -13.16 3.05
C SER A 125 -19.80 -13.96 4.08
N THR A 126 -18.53 -13.60 4.30
CA THR A 126 -17.60 -14.40 5.12
C THR A 126 -17.39 -13.86 6.52
N GLN A 127 -17.84 -12.63 6.84
CA GLN A 127 -17.44 -11.96 8.09
C GLN A 127 -15.94 -12.17 8.37
N ILE A 128 -15.11 -11.91 7.36
CA ILE A 128 -13.65 -12.09 7.49
C ILE A 128 -13.18 -11.22 8.64
N ASP A 129 -12.83 -11.87 9.74
CA ASP A 129 -12.16 -11.21 10.85
C ASP A 129 -10.82 -10.70 10.33
N MET A 130 -10.63 -9.38 10.32
CA MET A 130 -9.42 -8.74 9.77
C MET A 130 -8.13 -9.19 10.46
N PHE A 131 -8.24 -9.91 11.57
CA PHE A 131 -7.10 -10.47 12.30
C PHE A 131 -6.65 -11.84 11.79
N THR A 132 -7.47 -12.54 11.01
CA THR A 132 -7.13 -13.86 10.46
C THR A 132 -6.56 -13.82 9.05
N TYR A 133 -6.63 -12.67 8.37
CA TYR A 133 -6.00 -12.52 7.05
C TYR A 133 -4.48 -12.31 7.22
N GLN A 134 -3.75 -13.40 7.23
CA GLN A 134 -2.29 -13.37 7.03
C GLN A 134 -2.07 -12.90 5.60
N GLY A 135 -1.56 -11.67 5.48
CA GLY A 135 -1.43 -10.95 4.23
C GLY A 135 -0.74 -11.76 3.15
N ASP A 136 -1.23 -11.61 1.94
CA ASP A 136 -0.52 -12.03 0.75
C ASP A 136 0.92 -11.52 0.81
N GLU A 137 1.90 -12.35 0.45
CA GLU A 137 3.33 -12.03 0.36
C GLU A 137 3.67 -10.87 -0.60
N TYR A 138 2.68 -10.28 -1.21
CA TYR A 138 2.79 -9.09 -2.03
C TYR A 138 2.66 -7.83 -1.18
N GLY A 139 3.60 -7.67 -0.24
CA GLY A 139 3.80 -6.41 0.47
C GLY A 139 3.88 -5.26 -0.53
N CYS A 140 3.27 -4.14 -0.19
CA CYS A 140 3.41 -2.91 -0.96
C CYS A 140 4.90 -2.67 -1.21
N PHE A 141 5.33 -2.67 -2.47
CA PHE A 141 6.71 -2.34 -2.88
C PHE A 141 7.09 -0.87 -2.60
N CYS A 142 6.36 -0.21 -1.72
CA CYS A 142 6.69 1.12 -1.21
C CYS A 142 7.63 1.06 0.00
N GLU A 143 8.25 -0.08 0.31
CA GLU A 143 9.39 -0.15 1.22
C GLU A 143 10.63 0.37 0.48
N TYR A 144 10.94 1.63 0.72
CA TYR A 144 12.22 2.24 0.43
C TYR A 144 13.14 2.13 1.62
#